data_e18d1a88289e6e6fe16869936dab1f1c
#
_entry.id   e18d1a88289e6e6fe16869936dab1f1c
#
_cell.length_a   1.000
_cell.length_b   1.000
_cell.length_c   1.000
_cell.angle_alpha   90.00
_cell.angle_beta   90.00
_cell.angle_gamma   90.00
#
_symmetry.space_group_name_H-M   'P 1'
#
loop_
_entity.id
_entity.type
_entity.pdbx_description
1 polymer ?
#
loop_
_entity_poly.entity_id
_entity_poly.type
_entity_poly.pdbx_seq_one_letter_code
_entity_poly.pdbx_strand_id
1 'polypeptide(L)'
;MIRVAIAATDNIVRAGLESIVRASPSLAVVGSSSKLDTLAALIEDYSPDVVLIELGLHNDEPVSEKLLALGAVSPPAPAIVVLADDIHTDWTTEALRLGVRALLPRSATAEEIVPTVVAAATGLVVLHPDVFDLLLPVLPSSARTLPTFPVQALTPREIEVLGMLAEGLGNKAIARRLGISEHTVKFHVSSIFTKLNASSRTEAVTLGARQGLIML
;
A
#
# COMPACT_ATOMS: atom_id res chain seq x y z
N MET A 1 0.12 -26.75 6.05
CA MET A 1 -0.19 -25.70 7.02
C MET A 1 1.00 -24.79 7.08
N ILE A 2 0.83 -23.51 6.75
CA ILE A 2 1.92 -22.52 6.65
C ILE A 2 2.35 -22.13 8.08
N ARG A 3 3.64 -22.20 8.35
CA ARG A 3 4.24 -21.91 9.66
C ARG A 3 4.59 -20.43 9.75
N VAL A 4 3.98 -19.72 10.67
CA VAL A 4 4.11 -18.25 10.79
C VAL A 4 4.81 -17.90 12.11
N ALA A 5 5.92 -17.17 12.02
CA ALA A 5 6.52 -16.47 13.15
C ALA A 5 6.03 -15.01 13.18
N ILE A 6 5.78 -14.47 14.37
CA ILE A 6 5.21 -13.14 14.55
C ILE A 6 6.18 -12.28 15.37
N ALA A 7 6.46 -11.07 14.89
CA ALA A 7 7.20 -10.06 15.64
C ALA A 7 6.40 -8.75 15.71
N ALA A 8 6.08 -8.33 16.93
CA ALA A 8 5.44 -7.06 17.19
C ALA A 8 5.87 -6.53 18.56
N THR A 9 6.27 -5.27 18.61
CA THR A 9 6.72 -4.61 19.85
C THR A 9 5.56 -4.37 20.81
N ASP A 10 4.39 -4.04 20.27
CA ASP A 10 3.16 -3.87 21.05
C ASP A 10 2.54 -5.24 21.38
N ASN A 11 2.34 -5.49 22.68
CA ASN A 11 1.76 -6.75 23.17
C ASN A 11 0.32 -6.99 22.70
N ILE A 12 -0.48 -5.91 22.56
CA ILE A 12 -1.88 -6.00 22.11
C ILE A 12 -1.91 -6.36 20.63
N VAL A 13 -1.10 -5.69 19.82
CA VAL A 13 -0.97 -5.98 18.39
C VAL A 13 -0.48 -7.41 18.19
N ARG A 14 0.55 -7.83 18.92
CA ARG A 14 1.07 -9.20 18.83
C ARG A 14 0.01 -10.25 19.15
N ALA A 15 -0.73 -10.07 20.25
CA ALA A 15 -1.84 -10.97 20.62
C ALA A 15 -2.96 -10.97 19.56
N GLY A 16 -3.26 -9.83 18.97
CA GLY A 16 -4.22 -9.69 17.87
C GLY A 16 -3.77 -10.47 16.64
N LEU A 17 -2.52 -10.31 16.20
CA LEU A 17 -1.96 -11.03 15.06
C LEU A 17 -1.91 -12.53 15.29
N GLU A 18 -1.53 -12.97 16.51
CA GLU A 18 -1.58 -14.39 16.87
C GLU A 18 -3.01 -14.94 16.79
N SER A 19 -4.00 -14.18 17.25
CA SER A 19 -5.41 -14.58 17.19
C SER A 19 -5.89 -14.73 15.74
N ILE A 20 -5.53 -13.76 14.86
CA ILE A 20 -5.87 -13.80 13.44
C ILE A 20 -5.26 -15.02 12.77
N VAL A 21 -3.97 -15.30 13.01
CA VAL A 21 -3.29 -16.45 12.41
C VAL A 21 -3.88 -17.77 12.92
N ARG A 22 -4.15 -17.90 14.22
CA ARG A 22 -4.73 -19.13 14.81
C ARG A 22 -6.17 -19.37 14.37
N ALA A 23 -6.92 -18.34 14.01
CA ALA A 23 -8.29 -18.49 13.49
C ALA A 23 -8.34 -19.10 12.08
N SER A 24 -7.22 -19.05 11.34
CA SER A 24 -7.15 -19.60 9.98
C SER A 24 -6.70 -21.07 10.01
N PRO A 25 -7.45 -22.01 9.40
CA PRO A 25 -7.07 -23.44 9.37
C PRO A 25 -5.84 -23.73 8.51
N SER A 26 -5.44 -22.79 7.65
CA SER A 26 -4.27 -22.94 6.75
C SER A 26 -2.95 -22.48 7.39
N LEU A 27 -3.01 -21.74 8.50
CA LEU A 27 -1.86 -21.12 9.16
C LEU A 27 -1.60 -21.74 10.54
N ALA A 28 -0.35 -21.67 11.00
CA ALA A 28 0.04 -22.07 12.36
C ALA A 28 1.08 -21.10 12.92
N VAL A 29 0.82 -20.54 14.10
CA VAL A 29 1.83 -19.76 14.83
C VAL A 29 2.86 -20.73 15.40
N VAL A 30 4.12 -20.59 14.98
CA VAL A 30 5.24 -21.40 15.48
C VAL A 30 6.06 -20.67 16.54
N GLY A 31 5.96 -19.36 16.61
CA GLY A 31 6.60 -18.54 17.63
C GLY A 31 6.21 -17.09 17.52
N SER A 32 6.40 -16.34 18.60
CA SER A 32 6.20 -14.90 18.59
C SER A 32 7.24 -14.18 19.46
N SER A 33 7.60 -12.95 19.06
CA SER A 33 8.56 -12.13 19.78
C SER A 33 8.12 -10.67 19.86
N SER A 34 8.51 -10.02 20.97
CA SER A 34 8.37 -8.57 21.13
C SER A 34 9.57 -7.78 20.60
N LYS A 35 10.66 -8.46 20.25
CA LYS A 35 11.91 -7.85 19.77
C LYS A 35 12.33 -8.46 18.46
N LEU A 36 12.74 -7.63 17.51
CA LEU A 36 13.26 -8.08 16.23
C LEU A 36 14.61 -8.83 16.39
N ASP A 37 15.42 -8.45 17.37
CA ASP A 37 16.71 -9.11 17.64
C ASP A 37 16.57 -10.59 17.99
N THR A 38 15.45 -10.97 18.64
CA THR A 38 15.17 -12.37 18.99
C THR A 38 14.49 -13.14 17.84
N LEU A 39 14.11 -12.44 16.77
CA LEU A 39 13.43 -13.05 15.61
C LEU A 39 14.38 -13.93 14.80
N ALA A 40 15.67 -13.57 14.71
CA ALA A 40 16.67 -14.41 14.03
C ALA A 40 16.79 -15.80 14.68
N ALA A 41 16.90 -15.86 16.01
CA ALA A 41 16.92 -17.12 16.75
C ALA A 41 15.61 -17.91 16.55
N LEU A 42 14.47 -17.23 16.51
CA LEU A 42 13.16 -17.82 16.27
C LEU A 42 13.07 -18.45 14.88
N ILE A 43 13.67 -17.80 13.87
CA ILE A 43 13.74 -18.32 12.49
C ILE A 43 14.63 -19.57 12.44
N GLU A 44 15.78 -19.56 13.11
CA GLU A 44 16.69 -20.70 13.17
C GLU A 44 16.05 -21.90 13.87
N ASP A 45 15.41 -21.68 15.04
CA ASP A 45 14.83 -22.74 15.87
C ASP A 45 13.60 -23.37 15.24
N TYR A 46 12.75 -22.56 14.61
CA TYR A 46 11.43 -23.00 14.15
C TYR A 46 11.29 -23.09 12.63
N SER A 47 12.23 -22.58 11.84
CA SER A 47 12.19 -22.57 10.38
C SER A 47 10.77 -22.23 9.84
N PRO A 48 10.24 -21.03 10.11
CA PRO A 48 8.93 -20.62 9.64
C PRO A 48 8.90 -20.43 8.12
N ASP A 49 7.74 -20.64 7.50
CA ASP A 49 7.54 -20.32 6.08
C ASP A 49 7.36 -18.82 5.86
N VAL A 50 6.76 -18.13 6.84
CA VAL A 50 6.47 -16.69 6.80
C VAL A 50 6.82 -16.05 8.13
N VAL A 51 7.40 -14.86 8.05
CA VAL A 51 7.60 -13.97 9.19
C VAL A 51 6.70 -12.76 9.03
N LEU A 52 5.78 -12.57 9.96
CA LEU A 52 4.87 -11.43 10.02
C LEU A 52 5.41 -10.41 11.02
N ILE A 53 5.77 -9.22 10.55
CA ILE A 53 6.43 -8.18 11.33
C ILE A 53 5.53 -6.96 11.43
N GLU A 54 5.29 -6.46 12.63
CA GLU A 54 4.69 -5.15 12.85
C GLU A 54 5.77 -4.14 13.21
N LEU A 55 5.80 -3.03 12.47
CA LEU A 55 6.71 -1.92 12.67
C LEU A 55 5.93 -0.73 13.24
N GLY A 56 6.12 -0.43 14.52
CA GLY A 56 5.49 0.71 15.18
C GLY A 56 6.19 2.03 14.87
N LEU A 57 5.46 3.14 15.05
CA LEU A 57 5.88 4.53 14.80
C LEU A 57 7.12 5.01 15.59
N HIS A 58 7.59 4.25 16.58
CA HIS A 58 8.58 4.72 17.58
C HIS A 58 9.94 4.03 17.44
N ASN A 59 10.23 3.42 16.30
CA ASN A 59 11.54 2.81 16.11
C ASN A 59 12.49 3.82 15.45
N ASP A 60 13.32 4.49 16.27
CA ASP A 60 14.41 5.37 15.83
C ASP A 60 15.55 4.62 15.07
N GLU A 61 15.49 3.30 15.00
CA GLU A 61 16.43 2.50 14.24
C GLU A 61 15.99 2.29 12.81
N PRO A 62 16.90 2.41 11.84
CA PRO A 62 16.58 2.20 10.43
C PRO A 62 16.07 0.76 10.23
N VAL A 63 14.84 0.66 9.71
CA VAL A 63 14.17 -0.63 9.43
C VAL A 63 15.00 -1.48 8.48
N SER A 64 15.76 -0.86 7.59
CA SER A 64 16.70 -1.51 6.68
C SER A 64 17.74 -2.39 7.40
N GLU A 65 18.34 -1.92 8.52
CA GLU A 65 19.29 -2.72 9.27
C GLU A 65 18.65 -3.97 9.89
N LYS A 66 17.40 -3.82 10.36
CA LYS A 66 16.65 -4.93 10.94
C LYS A 66 16.23 -5.95 9.88
N LEU A 67 15.79 -5.50 8.71
CA LEU A 67 15.45 -6.38 7.59
C LEU A 67 16.69 -7.06 7.01
N LEU A 68 17.83 -6.36 6.94
CA LEU A 68 19.11 -6.95 6.52
C LEU A 68 19.54 -8.09 7.43
N ALA A 69 19.40 -7.92 8.76
CA ALA A 69 19.71 -8.96 9.73
C ALA A 69 18.84 -10.23 9.52
N LEU A 70 17.58 -10.06 9.08
CA LEU A 70 16.68 -11.16 8.77
C LEU A 70 16.98 -11.80 7.41
N GLY A 71 17.42 -11.01 6.41
CA GLY A 71 17.79 -11.51 5.08
C GLY A 71 19.11 -12.29 5.08
N ALA A 72 19.93 -12.18 6.12
CA ALA A 72 21.17 -12.94 6.29
C ALA A 72 20.97 -14.37 6.81
N VAL A 73 19.71 -14.76 7.09
CA VAL A 73 19.40 -16.13 7.53
C VAL A 73 19.61 -17.12 6.37
N SER A 74 20.22 -18.25 6.69
CA SER A 74 20.54 -19.32 5.70
C SER A 74 19.31 -19.81 4.94
N PRO A 75 19.42 -20.10 3.63
CA PRO A 75 18.31 -20.64 2.84
C PRO A 75 17.80 -21.99 3.37
N PRO A 76 16.47 -22.25 3.31
CA PRO A 76 15.45 -21.40 2.72
C PRO A 76 15.02 -20.26 3.64
N ALA A 77 15.19 -19.01 3.19
CA ALA A 77 14.75 -17.85 3.94
C ALA A 77 13.21 -17.74 3.95
N PRO A 78 12.58 -17.39 5.08
CA PRO A 78 11.14 -17.21 5.15
C PRO A 78 10.67 -16.02 4.34
N ALA A 79 9.42 -16.04 3.88
CA ALA A 79 8.80 -14.87 3.28
C ALA A 79 8.53 -13.81 4.36
N ILE A 80 8.91 -12.57 4.12
CA ILE A 80 8.72 -11.47 5.08
C ILE A 80 7.46 -10.68 4.69
N VAL A 81 6.52 -10.55 5.62
CA VAL A 81 5.30 -9.73 5.52
C VAL A 81 5.38 -8.64 6.57
N VAL A 82 5.24 -7.40 6.17
CA VAL A 82 5.37 -6.24 7.05
C VAL A 82 4.06 -5.47 7.15
N LEU A 83 3.67 -5.13 8.39
CA LEU A 83 2.62 -4.16 8.69
C LEU A 83 3.28 -2.88 9.22
N ALA A 84 2.98 -1.74 8.60
CA ALA A 84 3.54 -0.45 8.99
C ALA A 84 2.54 0.70 8.80
N ASP A 85 2.64 1.74 9.64
CA ASP A 85 1.79 2.94 9.51
C ASP A 85 2.38 3.96 8.53
N ASP A 86 3.69 4.08 8.52
CA ASP A 86 4.40 5.14 7.80
C ASP A 86 5.17 4.54 6.62
N ILE A 87 4.44 4.30 5.54
CA ILE A 87 4.98 3.67 4.34
C ILE A 87 5.38 4.77 3.35
N HIS A 88 6.70 5.03 3.24
CA HIS A 88 7.26 5.98 2.29
C HIS A 88 7.88 5.28 1.09
N THR A 89 7.92 5.97 -0.06
CA THR A 89 8.44 5.44 -1.33
C THR A 89 9.85 4.85 -1.21
N ASP A 90 10.77 5.57 -0.56
CA ASP A 90 12.17 5.14 -0.43
C ASP A 90 12.27 3.87 0.41
N TRP A 91 11.58 3.84 1.56
CA TRP A 91 11.53 2.69 2.44
C TRP A 91 10.89 1.46 1.77
N THR A 92 9.78 1.66 1.05
CA THR A 92 9.09 0.59 0.32
C THR A 92 10.00 -0.05 -0.71
N THR A 93 10.70 0.78 -1.49
CA THR A 93 11.63 0.30 -2.53
C THR A 93 12.78 -0.49 -1.91
N GLU A 94 13.32 -0.03 -0.79
CA GLU A 94 14.38 -0.71 -0.06
C GLU A 94 13.90 -2.04 0.54
N ALA A 95 12.77 -2.05 1.21
CA ALA A 95 12.17 -3.25 1.80
C ALA A 95 11.96 -4.36 0.74
N LEU A 96 11.43 -4.02 -0.43
CA LEU A 96 11.26 -4.97 -1.53
C LEU A 96 12.60 -5.51 -2.05
N ARG A 97 13.64 -4.67 -2.15
CA ARG A 97 15.00 -5.09 -2.52
C ARG A 97 15.61 -6.05 -1.49
N LEU A 98 15.29 -5.87 -0.22
CA LEU A 98 15.71 -6.72 0.89
C LEU A 98 14.92 -8.03 0.99
N GLY A 99 13.98 -8.27 0.07
CA GLY A 99 13.25 -9.52 -0.02
C GLY A 99 11.91 -9.55 0.73
N VAL A 100 11.39 -8.41 1.20
CA VAL A 100 10.03 -8.33 1.72
C VAL A 100 9.05 -8.74 0.62
N ARG A 101 8.11 -9.61 0.96
CA ARG A 101 7.11 -10.15 0.03
C ARG A 101 5.77 -9.46 0.13
N ALA A 102 5.47 -8.85 1.26
CA ALA A 102 4.22 -8.11 1.38
C ALA A 102 4.36 -6.90 2.30
N LEU A 103 3.66 -5.82 1.91
CA LEU A 103 3.55 -4.58 2.66
C LEU A 103 2.08 -4.23 2.81
N LEU A 104 1.63 -4.17 4.05
CA LEU A 104 0.26 -3.83 4.45
C LEU A 104 0.27 -2.65 5.41
N PRO A 105 -0.79 -1.82 5.43
CA PRO A 105 -0.99 -0.86 6.49
C PRO A 105 -1.23 -1.59 7.82
N ARG A 106 -0.86 -0.97 8.93
CA ARG A 106 -1.10 -1.53 10.27
C ARG A 106 -2.59 -1.69 10.59
N SER A 107 -3.44 -0.92 9.90
CA SER A 107 -4.91 -1.02 9.98
C SER A 107 -5.49 -2.19 9.18
N ALA A 108 -4.66 -3.01 8.52
CA ALA A 108 -5.12 -4.14 7.73
C ALA A 108 -5.97 -5.11 8.54
N THR A 109 -7.05 -5.57 7.94
CA THR A 109 -8.00 -6.50 8.54
C THR A 109 -7.50 -7.96 8.49
N ALA A 110 -8.13 -8.84 9.25
CA ALA A 110 -7.84 -10.27 9.18
C ALA A 110 -8.08 -10.85 7.77
N GLU A 111 -9.08 -10.31 7.05
CA GLU A 111 -9.45 -10.70 5.70
C GLU A 111 -8.38 -10.28 4.66
N GLU A 112 -7.55 -9.31 4.98
CA GLU A 112 -6.41 -8.88 4.16
C GLU A 112 -5.11 -9.59 4.59
N ILE A 113 -4.87 -9.75 5.89
CA ILE A 113 -3.65 -10.35 6.43
C ILE A 113 -3.55 -11.84 6.06
N VAL A 114 -4.62 -12.62 6.26
CA VAL A 114 -4.58 -14.07 6.03
C VAL A 114 -4.25 -14.43 4.57
N PRO A 115 -4.95 -13.92 3.55
CA PRO A 115 -4.62 -14.22 2.16
C PRO A 115 -3.25 -13.67 1.75
N THR A 116 -2.82 -12.54 2.32
CA THR A 116 -1.48 -11.99 2.08
C THR A 116 -0.38 -12.92 2.57
N VAL A 117 -0.51 -13.47 3.79
CA VAL A 117 0.44 -14.45 4.34
C VAL A 117 0.48 -15.72 3.47
N VAL A 118 -0.67 -16.20 3.01
CA VAL A 118 -0.75 -17.36 2.12
C VAL A 118 -0.06 -17.09 0.79
N ALA A 119 -0.31 -15.94 0.18
CA ALA A 119 0.30 -15.54 -1.09
C ALA A 119 1.83 -15.36 -0.95
N ALA A 120 2.29 -14.71 0.11
CA ALA A 120 3.70 -14.53 0.40
C ALA A 120 4.44 -15.87 0.56
N ALA A 121 3.82 -16.85 1.24
CA ALA A 121 4.36 -18.19 1.41
C ALA A 121 4.57 -18.92 0.07
N THR A 122 3.81 -18.60 -0.97
CA THR A 122 3.98 -19.15 -2.33
C THR A 122 5.00 -18.38 -3.18
N GLY A 123 5.65 -17.36 -2.62
CA GLY A 123 6.64 -16.54 -3.30
C GLY A 123 6.08 -15.34 -4.06
N LEU A 124 4.78 -15.06 -3.95
CA LEU A 124 4.18 -13.87 -4.56
C LEU A 124 4.58 -12.60 -3.79
N VAL A 125 4.58 -11.48 -4.50
CA VAL A 125 4.69 -10.14 -3.89
C VAL A 125 3.30 -9.54 -3.80
N VAL A 126 2.91 -9.10 -2.61
CA VAL A 126 1.59 -8.51 -2.32
C VAL A 126 1.80 -7.09 -1.80
N LEU A 127 1.19 -6.13 -2.45
CA LEU A 127 1.22 -4.73 -2.04
C LEU A 127 -0.21 -4.23 -1.85
N HIS A 128 -0.44 -3.57 -0.72
CA HIS A 128 -1.70 -2.84 -0.53
C HIS A 128 -1.82 -1.74 -1.60
N PRO A 129 -3.02 -1.42 -2.13
CA PRO A 129 -3.19 -0.38 -3.15
C PRO A 129 -2.50 0.94 -2.79
N ASP A 130 -2.61 1.40 -1.55
CA ASP A 130 -1.98 2.64 -1.09
C ASP A 130 -0.44 2.59 -1.19
N VAL A 131 0.15 1.41 -0.98
CA VAL A 131 1.59 1.17 -1.12
C VAL A 131 2.00 1.13 -2.59
N PHE A 132 1.17 0.52 -3.42
CA PHE A 132 1.41 0.42 -4.85
C PHE A 132 1.43 1.79 -5.51
N ASP A 133 0.50 2.68 -5.15
CA ASP A 133 0.42 4.05 -5.68
C ASP A 133 1.68 4.88 -5.37
N LEU A 134 2.36 4.61 -4.25
CA LEU A 134 3.63 5.23 -3.92
C LEU A 134 4.78 4.79 -4.83
N LEU A 135 4.74 3.56 -5.35
CA LEU A 135 5.79 3.02 -6.21
C LEU A 135 5.64 3.41 -7.68
N LEU A 136 4.45 3.76 -8.13
CA LEU A 136 4.18 4.11 -9.53
C LEU A 136 5.11 5.19 -10.12
N PRO A 137 5.47 6.26 -9.38
CA PRO A 137 6.39 7.28 -9.88
C PRO A 137 7.84 6.78 -10.05
N VAL A 138 8.23 5.75 -9.30
CA VAL A 138 9.61 5.21 -9.26
C VAL A 138 9.84 4.12 -10.30
N LEU A 139 8.76 3.50 -10.79
CA LEU A 139 8.87 2.50 -11.83
C LEU A 139 9.37 3.13 -13.13
N PRO A 140 10.44 2.59 -13.75
CA PRO A 140 10.96 3.14 -14.99
C PRO A 140 9.85 3.18 -16.05
N SER A 141 9.78 4.29 -16.78
CA SER A 141 8.74 4.56 -17.79
C SER A 141 8.63 3.48 -18.88
N SER A 142 9.65 2.63 -19.03
CA SER A 142 9.65 1.47 -19.91
C SER A 142 8.73 0.32 -19.46
N ALA A 143 8.32 0.28 -18.16
CA ALA A 143 7.29 -0.66 -17.69
C ALA A 143 5.87 -0.14 -17.93
N ARG A 144 5.73 1.11 -18.39
CA ARG A 144 4.43 1.75 -18.71
C ARG A 144 3.84 1.34 -20.06
N THR A 145 4.38 0.34 -20.74
CA THR A 145 3.63 -0.38 -21.77
C THR A 145 2.76 -1.48 -21.16
N LEU A 146 2.06 -1.16 -20.06
CA LEU A 146 0.78 -1.82 -19.80
C LEU A 146 -0.12 -1.48 -20.98
N PRO A 147 -0.93 -2.44 -21.47
CA PRO A 147 -1.90 -2.13 -22.52
C PRO A 147 -2.63 -0.87 -22.07
N THR A 148 -2.57 0.15 -22.88
CA THR A 148 -3.36 1.36 -22.71
C THR A 148 -4.81 0.90 -22.53
N PHE A 149 -5.26 0.83 -21.28
CA PHE A 149 -6.70 0.92 -21.06
C PHE A 149 -7.10 2.18 -21.82
N PRO A 150 -8.12 2.12 -22.68
CA PRO A 150 -8.50 3.28 -23.44
C PRO A 150 -8.60 4.44 -22.44
N VAL A 151 -7.90 5.53 -22.70
CA VAL A 151 -7.97 6.77 -21.89
C VAL A 151 -9.45 6.98 -21.66
N GLN A 152 -9.93 6.72 -20.44
CA GLN A 152 -11.35 6.84 -20.18
C GLN A 152 -11.69 8.30 -20.38
N ALA A 153 -12.37 8.61 -21.46
CA ALA A 153 -12.83 9.96 -21.74
C ALA A 153 -13.57 10.48 -20.50
N LEU A 154 -13.37 11.74 -20.17
CA LEU A 154 -14.14 12.35 -19.10
C LEU A 154 -15.62 12.21 -19.40
N THR A 155 -16.39 11.80 -18.40
CA THR A 155 -17.84 11.77 -18.50
C THR A 155 -18.38 13.21 -18.68
N PRO A 156 -19.59 13.39 -19.25
CA PRO A 156 -20.19 14.72 -19.34
C PRO A 156 -20.21 15.47 -18.00
N ARG A 157 -20.40 14.76 -16.89
CA ARG A 157 -20.42 15.33 -15.55
C ARG A 157 -19.02 15.78 -15.08
N GLU A 158 -18.00 15.05 -15.44
CA GLU A 158 -16.61 15.43 -15.14
C GLU A 158 -16.16 16.62 -15.99
N ILE A 159 -16.62 16.74 -17.23
CA ILE A 159 -16.37 17.93 -18.07
C ILE A 159 -17.03 19.16 -17.47
N GLU A 160 -18.27 19.06 -16.99
CA GLU A 160 -18.94 20.16 -16.28
C GLU A 160 -18.15 20.58 -15.03
N VAL A 161 -17.72 19.64 -14.20
CA VAL A 161 -16.91 19.91 -13.01
C VAL A 161 -15.58 20.55 -13.42
N LEU A 162 -14.89 20.06 -14.45
CA LEU A 162 -13.64 20.60 -14.95
C LEU A 162 -13.80 22.05 -15.47
N GLY A 163 -14.89 22.36 -16.15
CA GLY A 163 -15.21 23.74 -16.55
C GLY A 163 -15.35 24.68 -15.35
N MET A 164 -16.05 24.23 -14.29
CA MET A 164 -16.17 25.02 -13.06
C MET A 164 -14.86 25.14 -12.28
N LEU A 165 -13.98 24.15 -12.39
CA LEU A 165 -12.61 24.24 -11.88
C LEU A 165 -11.83 25.34 -12.64
N ALA A 166 -12.01 25.46 -13.94
CA ALA A 166 -11.41 26.49 -14.77
C ALA A 166 -11.92 27.90 -14.44
N GLU A 167 -13.21 28.02 -14.09
CA GLU A 167 -13.80 29.26 -13.56
C GLU A 167 -13.26 29.63 -12.15
N GLY A 168 -12.39 28.83 -11.53
CA GLY A 168 -11.84 29.08 -10.20
C GLY A 168 -12.78 28.70 -9.04
N LEU A 169 -13.90 28.04 -9.27
CA LEU A 169 -14.89 27.71 -8.25
C LEU A 169 -14.39 26.65 -7.27
N GLY A 170 -14.41 26.91 -5.98
CA GLY A 170 -14.12 25.89 -4.96
C GLY A 170 -15.19 24.78 -4.87
N ASN A 171 -14.84 23.62 -4.33
CA ASN A 171 -15.72 22.43 -4.28
C ASN A 171 -17.11 22.73 -3.67
N LYS A 172 -17.19 23.59 -2.66
CA LYS A 172 -18.46 24.02 -2.05
C LYS A 172 -19.36 24.83 -3.01
N ALA A 173 -18.75 25.66 -3.87
CA ALA A 173 -19.49 26.43 -4.87
C ALA A 173 -19.97 25.53 -5.99
N ILE A 174 -19.13 24.61 -6.47
CA ILE A 174 -19.47 23.58 -7.45
C ILE A 174 -20.62 22.71 -6.93
N ALA A 175 -20.53 22.24 -5.68
CA ALA A 175 -21.57 21.43 -5.04
C ALA A 175 -22.94 22.13 -5.07
N ARG A 176 -22.99 23.42 -4.72
CA ARG A 176 -24.22 24.22 -4.78
C ARG A 176 -24.75 24.36 -6.19
N ARG A 177 -23.87 24.66 -7.17
CA ARG A 177 -24.25 24.88 -8.58
C ARG A 177 -24.78 23.61 -9.22
N LEU A 178 -24.27 22.45 -8.81
CA LEU A 178 -24.65 21.13 -9.35
C LEU A 178 -25.74 20.42 -8.54
N GLY A 179 -26.13 20.96 -7.38
CA GLY A 179 -27.15 20.32 -6.50
C GLY A 179 -26.70 19.00 -5.88
N ILE A 180 -25.39 18.82 -5.61
CA ILE A 180 -24.79 17.61 -5.06
C ILE A 180 -23.99 17.92 -3.77
N SER A 181 -23.54 16.88 -3.06
CA SER A 181 -22.72 17.07 -1.88
C SER A 181 -21.29 17.52 -2.25
N GLU A 182 -20.62 18.25 -1.32
CA GLU A 182 -19.21 18.61 -1.49
C GLU A 182 -18.32 17.36 -1.59
N HIS A 183 -18.69 16.29 -0.90
CA HIS A 183 -18.00 15.01 -0.97
C HIS A 183 -18.08 14.41 -2.38
N THR A 184 -19.25 14.48 -3.01
CA THR A 184 -19.42 14.02 -4.41
C THR A 184 -18.57 14.82 -5.39
N VAL A 185 -18.43 16.15 -5.17
CA VAL A 185 -17.54 16.98 -5.98
C VAL A 185 -16.07 16.56 -5.81
N LYS A 186 -15.62 16.31 -4.58
CA LYS A 186 -14.26 15.82 -4.31
C LYS A 186 -13.99 14.53 -5.06
N PHE A 187 -14.97 13.62 -5.10
CA PHE A 187 -14.86 12.38 -5.85
C PHE A 187 -14.71 12.61 -7.37
N HIS A 188 -15.53 13.50 -7.95
CA HIS A 188 -15.38 13.87 -9.37
C HIS A 188 -14.02 14.51 -9.66
N VAL A 189 -13.54 15.40 -8.80
CA VAL A 189 -12.21 16.05 -8.95
C VAL A 189 -11.10 15.01 -8.91
N SER A 190 -11.15 14.06 -7.99
CA SER A 190 -10.17 12.98 -7.92
C SER A 190 -10.20 12.11 -9.19
N SER A 191 -11.38 11.76 -9.66
CA SER A 191 -11.54 10.99 -10.91
C SER A 191 -11.01 11.74 -12.14
N ILE A 192 -11.25 13.08 -12.23
CA ILE A 192 -10.69 13.94 -13.28
C ILE A 192 -9.16 13.92 -13.24
N PHE A 193 -8.57 14.05 -12.04
CA PHE A 193 -7.10 14.03 -11.89
C PHE A 193 -6.54 12.70 -12.38
N THR A 194 -7.13 11.59 -11.99
CA THR A 194 -6.72 10.25 -12.44
C THR A 194 -6.83 10.10 -13.95
N LYS A 195 -7.97 10.50 -14.55
CA LYS A 195 -8.23 10.34 -15.99
C LYS A 195 -7.36 11.26 -16.86
N LEU A 196 -7.05 12.47 -16.38
CA LEU A 196 -6.16 13.41 -17.06
C LEU A 196 -4.69 13.21 -16.70
N ASN A 197 -4.39 12.33 -15.75
CA ASN A 197 -3.06 12.15 -15.16
C ASN A 197 -2.48 13.50 -14.64
N ALA A 198 -3.31 14.23 -13.90
CA ALA A 198 -2.97 15.53 -13.33
C ALA A 198 -2.67 15.38 -11.83
N SER A 199 -1.61 16.03 -11.36
CA SER A 199 -1.19 16.05 -9.95
C SER A 199 -1.78 17.24 -9.16
N SER A 200 -2.38 18.22 -9.87
CA SER A 200 -2.95 19.40 -9.26
C SER A 200 -4.16 19.92 -10.02
N ARG A 201 -4.96 20.76 -9.35
CA ARG A 201 -6.11 21.44 -9.94
C ARG A 201 -5.74 22.28 -11.16
N THR A 202 -4.67 23.06 -11.06
CA THR A 202 -4.17 23.92 -12.15
C THR A 202 -3.71 23.08 -13.33
N GLU A 203 -3.04 21.99 -13.07
CA GLU A 203 -2.60 21.05 -14.10
C GLU A 203 -3.78 20.38 -14.82
N ALA A 204 -4.79 19.94 -14.07
CA ALA A 204 -6.01 19.35 -14.65
C ALA A 204 -6.72 20.33 -15.59
N VAL A 205 -6.86 21.59 -15.20
CA VAL A 205 -7.43 22.65 -16.04
C VAL A 205 -6.59 22.89 -17.30
N THR A 206 -5.26 22.97 -17.15
CA THR A 206 -4.33 23.18 -18.27
C THR A 206 -4.39 22.02 -19.28
N LEU A 207 -4.41 20.78 -18.79
CA LEU A 207 -4.51 19.58 -19.63
C LEU A 207 -5.87 19.49 -20.31
N GLY A 208 -6.96 19.81 -19.59
CA GLY A 208 -8.30 19.84 -20.16
C GLY A 208 -8.47 20.87 -21.28
N ALA A 209 -7.88 22.06 -21.12
CA ALA A 209 -7.87 23.09 -22.16
C ALA A 209 -7.03 22.66 -23.38
N ARG A 210 -5.83 22.08 -23.16
CA ARG A 210 -4.98 21.56 -24.24
C ARG A 210 -5.63 20.43 -25.04
N GLN A 211 -6.45 19.61 -24.40
CA GLN A 211 -7.18 18.52 -25.05
C GLN A 211 -8.51 18.97 -25.67
N GLY A 212 -8.85 20.27 -25.57
CA GLY A 212 -10.10 20.83 -26.12
C GLY A 212 -11.36 20.39 -25.37
N LEU A 213 -11.23 19.89 -24.14
CA LEU A 213 -12.35 19.44 -23.29
C LEU A 213 -13.08 20.64 -22.65
N ILE A 214 -12.39 21.75 -22.43
CA ILE A 214 -12.90 23.02 -21.91
C ILE A 214 -12.25 24.19 -22.64
N MET A 215 -12.94 25.34 -22.67
CA MET A 215 -12.36 26.63 -23.10
C MET A 215 -12.01 27.48 -21.86
N LEU A 216 -10.89 28.16 -21.93
CA LEU A 216 -10.44 29.15 -20.91
C LEU A 216 -10.84 30.54 -21.30
#